data_286279243c1653b3b625926f2eea4391
#
_entry.id   286279243c1653b3b625926f2eea4391
#
_cell.length_a   1.000
_cell.length_b   1.000
_cell.length_c   1.000
_cell.angle_alpha   90.00
_cell.angle_beta   90.00
_cell.angle_gamma   90.00
#
_symmetry.space_group_name_H-M   'P 1'
#
loop_
_entity.id
_entity.type
_entity.pdbx_description
1 polymer ?
#
loop_
_entity_poly.entity_id
_entity_poly.type
_entity_poly.pdbx_seq_one_letter_code
_entity_poly.pdbx_strand_id
1 'polypeptide(L)'
;YATGRRKTSIAKIWLKKANGNISINGKDYKDYFKRANHKMQLLRPLEILNVSTSYDVKCNVKGGGLSGQVGALVHGISKALVLFDANSKTTLKKEKLG
;
A
#
# COMPACT_ATOMS: atom_id res chain seq x y z
N TYR A 1 -5.12 -6.57 10.00
CA TYR A 1 -4.12 -5.76 9.28
C TYR A 1 -3.07 -6.64 8.61
N ALA A 2 -2.26 -6.06 7.73
CA ALA A 2 -1.19 -6.79 7.06
C ALA A 2 0.15 -6.08 7.27
N THR A 3 1.25 -6.85 7.17
CA THR A 3 2.61 -6.33 7.32
C THR A 3 3.36 -6.48 6.01
N GLY A 4 3.99 -5.40 5.55
CA GLY A 4 4.89 -5.41 4.40
C GLY A 4 6.31 -5.14 4.83
N ARG A 5 7.28 -5.72 4.12
CA ARG A 5 8.70 -5.52 4.40
C ARG A 5 9.47 -5.34 3.12
N ARG A 6 10.45 -4.45 3.15
CA ARG A 6 11.38 -4.24 2.06
C ARG A 6 12.68 -3.71 2.61
N LYS A 7 13.78 -4.47 2.43
CA LYS A 7 15.08 -4.16 3.05
C LYS A 7 14.92 -4.01 4.56
N THR A 8 15.24 -2.86 5.13
CA THR A 8 15.08 -2.60 6.57
C THR A 8 13.77 -1.91 6.92
N SER A 9 12.90 -1.68 5.95
CA SER A 9 11.61 -1.01 6.19
C SER A 9 10.53 -2.00 6.53
N ILE A 10 9.70 -1.64 7.52
CA ILE A 10 8.56 -2.46 7.96
C ILE A 10 7.33 -1.58 7.92
N ALA A 11 6.28 -2.05 7.26
CA ALA A 11 5.02 -1.34 7.13
C ALA A 11 3.86 -2.17 7.68
N LYS A 12 2.98 -1.53 8.43
CA LYS A 12 1.72 -2.12 8.88
C LYS A 12 0.58 -1.42 8.16
N ILE A 13 -0.33 -2.20 7.60
CA ILE A 13 -1.40 -1.70 6.73
C ILE A 13 -2.76 -2.11 7.29
N TRP A 14 -3.67 -1.15 7.43
CA TRP A 14 -5.07 -1.39 7.78
C TRP A 14 -5.94 -0.90 6.65
N LEU A 15 -6.87 -1.76 6.20
CA LEU A 15 -7.87 -1.42 5.19
C LEU A 15 -9.24 -1.25 5.84
N LYS A 16 -9.98 -0.29 5.33
CA LYS A 16 -11.37 -0.04 5.75
C LYS A 16 -12.16 0.40 4.53
N LYS A 17 -13.35 -0.15 4.34
CA LYS A 17 -14.23 0.31 3.25
C LYS A 17 -14.64 1.75 3.50
N ALA A 18 -14.31 2.63 2.58
CA ALA A 18 -14.59 4.07 2.69
C ALA A 18 -14.42 4.76 1.34
N ASN A 19 -13.69 5.89 1.30
CA ASN A 19 -13.69 6.80 0.15
C ASN A 19 -12.37 6.87 -0.62
N GLY A 20 -11.37 6.11 -0.25
CA GLY A 20 -10.09 6.09 -0.95
C GLY A 20 -9.02 6.99 -0.36
N ASN A 21 -9.10 7.33 0.90
CA ASN A 21 -8.08 8.12 1.59
C ASN A 21 -6.92 7.23 2.03
N ILE A 22 -5.69 7.69 1.80
CA ILE A 22 -4.49 6.97 2.21
C ILE A 22 -3.71 7.84 3.17
N SER A 23 -3.46 7.34 4.38
CA SER A 23 -2.65 8.03 5.37
C SER A 23 -1.44 7.20 5.76
N ILE A 24 -0.30 7.86 5.96
CA ILE A 24 0.96 7.22 6.31
C ILE A 24 1.54 7.95 7.52
N ASN A 25 1.67 7.22 8.62
CA ASN A 25 2.18 7.77 9.89
C ASN A 25 1.41 9.03 10.32
N GLY A 26 0.10 9.04 10.11
CA GLY A 26 -0.76 10.15 10.49
C GLY A 26 -0.80 11.29 9.51
N LYS A 27 -0.14 11.17 8.35
CA LYS A 27 -0.14 12.19 7.30
C LYS A 27 -0.77 11.64 6.03
N ASP A 28 -1.35 12.52 5.21
CA ASP A 28 -1.79 12.14 3.88
C ASP A 28 -0.59 11.66 3.07
N TYR A 29 -0.79 10.66 2.22
CA TYR A 29 0.32 10.09 1.45
C TYR A 29 0.98 11.13 0.54
N LYS A 30 0.21 12.11 0.07
CA LYS A 30 0.73 13.20 -0.77
C LYS A 30 1.68 14.11 0.00
N ASP A 31 1.47 14.24 1.31
CA ASP A 31 2.36 15.02 2.17
C ASP A 31 3.57 14.20 2.62
N TYR A 32 3.41 12.90 2.76
CA TYR A 32 4.48 12.02 3.20
C TYR A 32 5.49 11.76 2.07
N PHE A 33 5.00 11.42 0.88
CA PHE A 33 5.82 11.21 -0.31
C PHE A 33 5.64 12.37 -1.28
N LYS A 34 6.70 13.14 -1.50
CA LYS A 34 6.67 14.30 -2.40
C LYS A 34 6.91 13.93 -3.86
N ARG A 35 7.64 12.82 -4.11
CA ARG A 35 7.98 12.41 -5.47
C ARG A 35 6.79 11.72 -6.14
N ALA A 36 6.48 12.13 -7.38
CA ALA A 36 5.40 11.52 -8.15
C ALA A 36 5.60 10.01 -8.33
N ASN A 37 6.84 9.59 -8.54
CA ASN A 37 7.19 8.17 -8.70
C ASN A 37 6.75 7.34 -7.47
N HIS A 38 7.02 7.84 -6.27
CA HIS A 38 6.63 7.15 -5.04
C HIS A 38 5.11 7.08 -4.91
N LYS A 39 4.40 8.16 -5.21
CA LYS A 39 2.94 8.19 -5.17
C LYS A 39 2.33 7.19 -6.14
N MET A 40 2.86 7.12 -7.35
CA MET A 40 2.38 6.18 -8.37
C MET A 40 2.58 4.74 -7.95
N GLN A 41 3.75 4.39 -7.42
CA GLN A 41 4.03 3.05 -6.95
C GLN A 41 3.09 2.64 -5.81
N LEU A 42 2.83 3.56 -4.88
CA LEU A 42 1.96 3.32 -3.75
C LEU A 42 0.53 3.01 -4.18
N LEU A 43 0.03 3.71 -5.18
CA LEU A 43 -1.34 3.56 -5.67
C LEU A 43 -1.52 2.36 -6.60
N ARG A 44 -0.44 1.82 -7.14
CA ARG A 44 -0.51 0.78 -8.17
C ARG A 44 -1.35 -0.45 -7.78
N PRO A 45 -1.19 -1.06 -6.59
CA PRO A 45 -2.04 -2.22 -6.24
C PRO A 45 -3.52 -1.88 -6.23
N LEU A 46 -3.88 -0.69 -5.76
CA LEU A 46 -5.26 -0.26 -5.69
C LEU A 46 -5.84 0.00 -7.08
N GLU A 47 -5.04 0.58 -7.97
CA GLU A 47 -5.46 0.85 -9.34
C GLU A 47 -5.64 -0.43 -10.14
N ILE A 48 -4.74 -1.41 -10.00
CA ILE A 48 -4.81 -2.69 -10.69
C ILE A 48 -6.10 -3.42 -10.33
N LEU A 49 -6.50 -3.37 -9.06
CA LEU A 49 -7.73 -4.01 -8.60
C LEU A 49 -8.97 -3.13 -8.77
N ASN A 50 -8.77 -1.90 -9.25
CA ASN A 50 -9.83 -0.93 -9.47
C ASN A 50 -10.61 -0.62 -8.18
N VAL A 51 -9.91 -0.55 -7.06
CA VAL A 51 -10.49 -0.30 -5.74
C VAL A 51 -9.95 0.95 -5.06
N SER A 52 -9.32 1.85 -5.83
CA SER A 52 -8.67 3.03 -5.27
C SER A 52 -9.61 3.98 -4.56
N THR A 53 -10.90 3.96 -4.89
CA THR A 53 -11.91 4.79 -4.24
C THR A 53 -12.80 4.01 -3.28
N SER A 54 -12.53 2.72 -3.09
CA SER A 54 -13.38 1.82 -2.29
C SER A 54 -12.86 1.60 -0.88
N TYR A 55 -11.59 1.88 -0.62
CA TYR A 55 -10.96 1.62 0.67
C TYR A 55 -10.17 2.81 1.16
N ASP A 56 -10.28 3.08 2.45
CA ASP A 56 -9.28 3.90 3.14
C ASP A 56 -8.14 3.02 3.59
N VAL A 57 -6.92 3.50 3.41
CA VAL A 57 -5.71 2.76 3.79
C VAL A 57 -4.97 3.56 4.86
N LYS A 58 -4.81 2.94 6.02
CA LYS A 58 -4.01 3.52 7.10
C LYS A 58 -2.72 2.74 7.20
N CYS A 59 -1.60 3.44 7.16
CA CYS A 59 -0.29 2.82 7.16
C CYS A 59 0.58 3.36 8.27
N ASN A 60 1.35 2.49 8.90
CA ASN A 60 2.48 2.88 9.73
C ASN A 60 3.73 2.24 9.14
N VAL A 61 4.75 3.05 8.86
CA VAL A 61 5.99 2.56 8.28
C VAL A 61 7.18 3.15 9.00
N LYS A 62 8.24 2.36 9.14
CA LYS A 62 9.46 2.82 9.77
C LYS A 62 10.66 2.06 9.22
N GLY A 63 11.84 2.65 9.40
CA GLY A 63 13.10 2.06 8.95
C GLY A 63 13.40 2.35 7.49
N GLY A 64 14.65 2.21 7.11
CA GLY A 64 15.11 2.39 5.74
C GLY A 64 14.92 3.78 5.18
N GLY A 65 15.17 3.93 3.89
CA GLY A 65 14.94 5.17 3.17
C GLY A 65 13.55 5.19 2.52
N LEU A 66 13.19 6.32 1.90
CA LEU A 66 11.86 6.48 1.30
C LEU A 66 11.55 5.42 0.24
N SER A 67 12.53 5.05 -0.59
CA SER A 67 12.32 4.00 -1.61
C SER A 67 12.00 2.66 -0.98
N GLY A 68 12.71 2.29 0.10
CA GLY A 68 12.45 1.06 0.85
C GLY A 68 11.07 1.10 1.50
N GLN A 69 10.68 2.25 2.04
CA GLN A 69 9.38 2.44 2.66
C GLN A 69 8.25 2.26 1.65
N VAL A 70 8.39 2.82 0.44
CA VAL A 70 7.39 2.63 -0.63
C VAL A 70 7.27 1.16 -0.97
N GLY A 71 8.38 0.45 -1.12
CA GLY A 71 8.36 -0.99 -1.39
C GLY A 71 7.65 -1.78 -0.31
N ALA A 72 7.92 -1.47 0.96
CA ALA A 72 7.26 -2.12 2.09
C ALA A 72 5.75 -1.83 2.11
N LEU A 73 5.36 -0.59 1.81
CA LEU A 73 3.96 -0.20 1.75
C LEU A 73 3.22 -0.91 0.63
N VAL A 74 3.81 -0.97 -0.57
CA VAL A 74 3.22 -1.68 -1.71
C VAL A 74 3.02 -3.15 -1.35
N HIS A 75 4.02 -3.77 -0.76
CA HIS A 75 3.93 -5.18 -0.33
C HIS A 75 2.83 -5.38 0.71
N GLY A 76 2.76 -4.51 1.70
CA GLY A 76 1.74 -4.58 2.76
C GLY A 76 0.33 -4.35 2.23
N ILE A 77 0.16 -3.37 1.34
CA ILE A 77 -1.14 -3.08 0.72
C ILE A 77 -1.59 -4.28 -0.11
N SER A 78 -0.70 -4.87 -0.90
CA SER A 78 -1.03 -6.05 -1.70
C SER A 78 -1.46 -7.21 -0.81
N LYS A 79 -0.76 -7.47 0.28
CA LYS A 79 -1.14 -8.50 1.25
C LYS A 79 -2.49 -8.22 1.89
N ALA A 80 -2.75 -6.97 2.27
CA ALA A 80 -4.00 -6.58 2.89
C ALA A 80 -5.16 -6.79 1.93
N LEU A 81 -5.00 -6.46 0.66
CA LEU A 81 -6.03 -6.66 -0.35
C LEU A 81 -6.32 -8.14 -0.56
N VAL A 82 -5.30 -8.99 -0.53
CA VAL A 82 -5.46 -10.44 -0.64
C VAL A 82 -6.22 -11.00 0.58
N LEU A 83 -5.94 -10.49 1.77
CA LEU A 83 -6.64 -10.90 2.99
C LEU A 83 -8.10 -10.46 2.96
N PHE A 84 -8.37 -9.30 2.38
CA PHE A 84 -9.72 -8.76 2.29
C PHE A 84 -10.54 -9.47 1.20
N ASP A 85 -9.90 -9.81 0.08
CA ASP A 85 -10.53 -10.50 -1.05
C ASP A 85 -9.52 -11.48 -1.66
N ALA A 86 -9.76 -12.76 -1.50
CA ALA A 86 -8.85 -13.81 -2.00
C ALA A 86 -8.64 -13.76 -3.52
N ASN A 87 -9.62 -13.27 -4.28
CA ASN A 87 -9.49 -13.13 -5.73
C ASN A 87 -8.43 -12.12 -6.14
N SER A 88 -8.11 -11.18 -5.27
CA SER A 88 -7.08 -10.17 -5.53
C SER A 88 -5.69 -10.79 -5.71
N LYS A 89 -5.43 -11.93 -5.08
CA LYS A 89 -4.13 -12.60 -5.18
C LYS A 89 -3.76 -12.93 -6.62
N THR A 90 -4.69 -13.49 -7.38
CA THR A 90 -4.46 -13.86 -8.77
C THR A 90 -4.14 -12.62 -9.62
N THR A 91 -4.92 -11.55 -9.47
CA THR A 91 -4.71 -10.33 -10.21
C THR A 91 -3.37 -9.68 -9.89
N LEU A 92 -3.04 -9.56 -8.60
CA LEU A 92 -1.78 -8.93 -8.18
C LEU A 92 -0.57 -9.75 -8.58
N LYS A 93 -0.67 -11.07 -8.50
CA LYS A 93 0.40 -11.96 -8.92
C LYS A 93 0.64 -11.86 -10.42
N LYS A 94 -0.42 -11.77 -11.21
CA LYS A 94 -0.35 -11.60 -12.65
C LYS A 94 0.39 -10.31 -13.03
N GLU A 95 0.21 -9.27 -12.24
CA GLU A 95 0.91 -7.98 -12.41
C GLU A 95 2.25 -7.92 -11.66
N LYS A 96 2.67 -9.02 -11.04
CA LYS A 96 3.93 -9.18 -10.31
C LYS A 96 4.06 -8.25 -9.10
N LEU A 97 2.97 -8.00 -8.41
CA LEU A 97 2.95 -7.17 -7.19
C LEU A 97 2.78 -7.97 -5.90
N GLY A 98 2.27 -9.17 -6.00
CA GLY A 98 1.97 -9.98 -4.82
C GLY A 98 3.07 -10.92 -4.37
#